data_9fcd458530f7aca8e3dee97df8c174d8
#
_entry.id   9fcd458530f7aca8e3dee97df8c174d8
#
_cell.length_a   1.000
_cell.length_b   1.000
_cell.length_c   1.000
_cell.angle_alpha   90.00
_cell.angle_beta   90.00
_cell.angle_gamma   90.00
#
_symmetry.space_group_name_H-M   'P 1'
#
loop_
_entity.id
_entity.type
_entity.pdbx_description
1 polymer ?
#
loop_
_entity_poly.entity_id
_entity_poly.type
_entity_poly.pdbx_seq_one_letter_code
_entity_poly.pdbx_strand_id
1 'polypeptide(L)'
;MSQIHDYTLEELEEILDEACDTYYNSNKTTLTDDEFDFVKEFLISKYPYTKYATKIGHNVKGTKVQLPYYMGSMDKFKEEKKIVNWLKTYNDDFVIMSKLDGISALYVKNGISQNLYTRGNGTHGKDISHLLKYLNMPDTSLYTDLVVRGEIL
;
A
#
# COMPACT_ATOMS: atom_id res chain seq x y z
N MET A 1 1.40 -2.60 27.71
CA MET A 1 1.00 -3.67 26.76
C MET A 1 -0.07 -4.63 27.30
N SER A 2 -0.44 -4.59 28.58
CA SER A 2 -1.46 -5.47 29.17
C SER A 2 -2.92 -5.08 28.90
N GLN A 3 -3.18 -3.95 28.23
CA GLN A 3 -4.53 -3.42 28.05
C GLN A 3 -5.17 -3.68 26.67
N ILE A 4 -4.40 -4.09 25.64
CA ILE A 4 -4.96 -4.25 24.28
C ILE A 4 -6.00 -5.36 24.18
N HIS A 5 -5.92 -6.37 25.07
CA HIS A 5 -6.87 -7.48 25.11
C HIS A 5 -8.28 -7.06 25.54
N ASP A 6 -8.41 -5.94 26.26
CA ASP A 6 -9.69 -5.46 26.81
C ASP A 6 -10.46 -4.59 25.79
N TYR A 7 -9.82 -4.15 24.71
CA TYR A 7 -10.46 -3.32 23.70
C TYR A 7 -11.49 -4.09 22.87
N THR A 8 -12.60 -3.43 22.57
CA THR A 8 -13.64 -3.91 21.66
C THR A 8 -13.19 -3.84 20.19
N LEU A 9 -14.00 -4.41 19.29
CA LEU A 9 -13.79 -4.28 17.85
C LEU A 9 -13.78 -2.82 17.42
N GLU A 10 -14.76 -2.06 17.86
CA GLU A 10 -14.96 -0.65 17.49
C GLU A 10 -13.79 0.22 17.95
N GLU A 11 -13.32 0.03 19.19
CA GLU A 11 -12.18 0.79 19.74
C GLU A 11 -10.88 0.51 18.99
N LEU A 12 -10.60 -0.76 18.63
CA LEU A 12 -9.42 -1.11 17.84
C LEU A 12 -9.50 -0.56 16.41
N GLU A 13 -10.68 -0.59 15.80
CA GLU A 13 -10.90 -0.01 14.47
C GLU A 13 -10.75 1.51 14.49
N GLU A 14 -11.21 2.20 15.54
CA GLU A 14 -11.07 3.64 15.72
C GLU A 14 -9.61 4.06 15.86
N ILE A 15 -8.82 3.33 16.67
CA ILE A 15 -7.37 3.56 16.83
C ILE A 15 -6.65 3.46 15.48
N LEU A 16 -6.97 2.45 14.69
CA LEU A 16 -6.34 2.27 13.37
C LEU A 16 -6.84 3.30 12.34
N ASP A 17 -8.10 3.71 12.39
CA ASP A 17 -8.65 4.75 11.50
C ASP A 17 -8.02 6.12 11.81
N GLU A 18 -7.85 6.48 13.09
CA GLU A 18 -7.16 7.69 13.50
C GLU A 18 -5.69 7.67 13.08
N ALA A 19 -4.99 6.56 13.30
CA ALA A 19 -3.60 6.42 12.87
C ALA A 19 -3.46 6.56 11.35
N CYS A 20 -4.36 5.95 10.57
CA CYS A 20 -4.40 6.13 9.13
C CYS A 20 -4.70 7.58 8.72
N ASP A 21 -5.70 8.23 9.33
CA ASP A 21 -6.07 9.62 8.97
C ASP A 21 -4.91 10.58 9.27
N THR A 22 -4.25 10.43 10.41
CA THR A 22 -3.10 11.26 10.77
C THR A 22 -1.90 11.03 9.85
N TYR A 23 -1.57 9.78 9.54
CA TYR A 23 -0.47 9.44 8.64
C TYR A 23 -0.67 9.99 7.21
N TYR A 24 -1.86 9.80 6.63
CA TYR A 24 -2.11 10.19 5.24
C TYR A 24 -2.56 11.64 5.05
N ASN A 25 -3.07 12.29 6.06
CA ASN A 25 -3.71 13.61 5.95
C ASN A 25 -3.14 14.69 6.88
N SER A 26 -2.16 14.35 7.72
CA SER A 26 -1.45 15.32 8.57
C SER A 26 0.05 15.04 8.59
N ASN A 27 0.84 15.96 9.14
CA ASN A 27 2.28 15.77 9.35
C ASN A 27 2.59 15.13 10.73
N LYS A 28 1.62 14.47 11.34
CA LYS A 28 1.77 13.81 12.65
C LYS A 28 1.44 12.33 12.49
N THR A 29 2.17 11.51 13.22
CA THR A 29 1.89 10.07 13.35
C THR A 29 1.49 9.80 14.80
N THR A 30 0.37 9.08 15.01
CA THR A 30 -0.08 8.68 16.35
C THR A 30 0.49 7.32 16.74
N LEU A 31 0.80 6.47 15.76
CA LEU A 31 1.44 5.17 15.94
C LEU A 31 2.66 5.06 15.02
N THR A 32 3.69 4.39 15.48
CA THR A 32 4.78 3.92 14.61
C THR A 32 4.26 2.79 13.71
N ASP A 33 4.99 2.48 12.63
CA ASP A 33 4.63 1.40 11.71
C ASP A 33 4.53 0.04 12.43
N ASP A 34 5.45 -0.23 13.36
CA ASP A 34 5.44 -1.47 14.15
C ASP A 34 4.23 -1.53 15.10
N GLU A 35 3.87 -0.41 15.73
CA GLU A 35 2.69 -0.33 16.60
C GLU A 35 1.40 -0.50 15.78
N PHE A 36 1.32 0.13 14.62
CA PHE A 36 0.19 -0.01 13.71
C PHE A 36 0.02 -1.47 13.24
N ASP A 37 1.10 -2.08 12.79
CA ASP A 37 1.11 -3.49 12.36
C ASP A 37 0.70 -4.42 13.52
N PHE A 38 1.20 -4.18 14.73
CA PHE A 38 0.85 -4.97 15.91
C PHE A 38 -0.64 -4.88 16.24
N VAL A 39 -1.21 -3.66 16.30
CA VAL A 39 -2.63 -3.47 16.58
C VAL A 39 -3.50 -4.09 15.48
N LYS A 40 -3.10 -3.95 14.22
CA LYS A 40 -3.81 -4.53 13.08
C LYS A 40 -3.78 -6.07 13.09
N GLU A 41 -2.62 -6.67 13.34
CA GLU A 41 -2.49 -8.14 13.43
C GLU A 41 -3.32 -8.69 14.60
N PHE A 42 -3.29 -8.01 15.75
CA PHE A 42 -4.12 -8.36 16.91
C PHE A 42 -5.61 -8.26 16.60
N LEU A 43 -6.05 -7.15 15.98
CA LEU A 43 -7.44 -6.94 15.58
C LEU A 43 -7.93 -8.07 14.66
N ILE A 44 -7.17 -8.40 13.60
CA ILE A 44 -7.54 -9.45 12.64
C ILE A 44 -7.57 -10.84 13.32
N SER A 45 -6.64 -11.10 14.22
CA SER A 45 -6.60 -12.35 14.98
C SER A 45 -7.82 -12.52 15.91
N LYS A 46 -8.23 -11.44 16.59
CA LYS A 46 -9.37 -11.43 17.53
C LYS A 46 -10.71 -11.34 16.81
N TYR A 47 -10.76 -10.58 15.70
CA TYR A 47 -11.96 -10.30 14.92
C TYR A 47 -11.71 -10.50 13.41
N PRO A 48 -11.75 -11.75 12.90
CA PRO A 48 -11.39 -12.07 11.52
C PRO A 48 -12.26 -11.39 10.45
N TYR A 49 -13.45 -10.93 10.81
CA TYR A 49 -14.39 -10.25 9.89
C TYR A 49 -14.28 -8.71 9.94
N THR A 50 -13.27 -8.16 10.62
CA THR A 50 -13.02 -6.72 10.63
C THR A 50 -12.79 -6.17 9.22
N LYS A 51 -13.18 -4.92 8.98
CA LYS A 51 -12.87 -4.20 7.73
C LYS A 51 -11.36 -4.17 7.41
N TYR A 52 -10.49 -4.29 8.43
CA TYR A 52 -9.04 -4.30 8.27
C TYR A 52 -8.48 -5.61 7.70
N ALA A 53 -9.24 -6.70 7.68
CA ALA A 53 -8.83 -7.96 7.06
C ALA A 53 -8.66 -7.82 5.52
N THR A 54 -9.46 -6.94 4.89
CA THR A 54 -9.45 -6.71 3.43
C THR A 54 -9.09 -5.28 3.03
N LYS A 55 -8.93 -4.36 4.01
CA LYS A 55 -8.66 -2.95 3.75
C LYS A 55 -7.27 -2.74 3.16
N ILE A 56 -7.21 -2.15 1.96
CA ILE A 56 -5.99 -1.76 1.29
C ILE A 56 -5.85 -0.24 1.35
N GLY A 57 -4.73 0.23 1.91
CA GLY A 57 -4.43 1.66 2.00
C GLY A 57 -5.48 2.46 2.79
N HIS A 58 -5.49 3.77 2.59
CA HIS A 58 -6.43 4.68 3.24
C HIS A 58 -7.02 5.69 2.25
N ASN A 59 -8.19 6.21 2.59
CA ASN A 59 -8.81 7.28 1.81
C ASN A 59 -8.11 8.62 2.08
N VAL A 60 -7.26 9.06 1.15
CA VAL A 60 -6.63 10.39 1.20
C VAL A 60 -7.65 11.50 0.93
N LYS A 61 -7.56 12.61 1.68
CA LYS A 61 -8.36 13.81 1.45
C LYS A 61 -7.93 14.52 0.15
N GLY A 62 -8.88 15.14 -0.54
CA GLY A 62 -8.66 15.87 -1.80
C GLY A 62 -9.26 15.18 -3.02
N THR A 63 -8.98 15.73 -4.21
CA THR A 63 -9.50 15.21 -5.48
C THR A 63 -8.90 13.83 -5.76
N LYS A 64 -9.77 12.84 -5.88
CA LYS A 64 -9.41 11.45 -6.19
C LYS A 64 -9.73 11.15 -7.64
N VAL A 65 -8.91 10.32 -8.25
CA VAL A 65 -9.15 9.77 -9.57
C VAL A 65 -9.27 8.25 -9.49
N GLN A 66 -10.13 7.68 -10.29
CA GLN A 66 -10.18 6.23 -10.45
C GLN A 66 -8.90 5.79 -11.15
N LEU A 67 -8.22 4.80 -10.56
CA LEU A 67 -7.01 4.25 -11.15
C LEU A 67 -7.37 3.39 -12.37
N PRO A 68 -6.62 3.53 -13.48
CA PRO A 68 -6.84 2.70 -14.66
C PRO A 68 -6.49 1.22 -14.42
N TYR A 69 -5.67 0.94 -13.42
CA TYR A 69 -5.29 -0.42 -13.01
C TYR A 69 -5.35 -0.56 -11.50
N TYR A 70 -5.80 -1.71 -11.03
CA TYR A 70 -5.90 -2.01 -9.62
C TYR A 70 -4.52 -2.13 -8.95
N MET A 71 -4.34 -1.44 -7.82
CA MET A 71 -3.11 -1.46 -7.02
C MET A 71 -3.33 -2.14 -5.67
N GLY A 72 -3.53 -3.47 -5.69
CA GLY A 72 -3.68 -4.28 -4.48
C GLY A 72 -2.44 -4.31 -3.59
N SER A 73 -2.60 -4.81 -2.37
CA SER A 73 -1.49 -5.15 -1.49
C SER A 73 -0.81 -6.44 -1.93
N MET A 74 0.47 -6.58 -1.55
CA MET A 74 1.19 -7.84 -1.65
C MET A 74 1.12 -8.59 -0.33
N ASP A 75 1.25 -9.91 -0.39
CA ASP A 75 1.34 -10.74 0.81
C ASP A 75 2.61 -10.39 1.61
N LYS A 76 2.49 -10.46 2.95
CA LYS A 76 3.58 -10.20 3.88
C LYS A 76 3.81 -11.47 4.71
N PHE A 77 4.97 -12.05 4.58
CA PHE A 77 5.37 -13.24 5.35
C PHE A 77 6.50 -12.88 6.31
N LYS A 78 6.29 -13.14 7.60
CA LYS A 78 7.29 -12.95 8.66
C LYS A 78 7.93 -14.27 9.11
N GLU A 79 7.30 -15.41 8.79
CA GLU A 79 7.70 -16.73 9.24
C GLU A 79 8.34 -17.52 8.07
N GLU A 80 9.52 -18.10 8.32
CA GLU A 80 10.23 -18.92 7.33
C GLU A 80 9.34 -20.04 6.76
N LYS A 81 8.59 -20.73 7.59
CA LYS A 81 7.67 -21.80 7.14
C LYS A 81 6.64 -21.31 6.11
N LYS A 82 6.11 -20.11 6.29
CA LYS A 82 5.15 -19.50 5.34
C LYS A 82 5.82 -19.15 4.02
N ILE A 83 7.06 -18.63 4.08
CA ILE A 83 7.86 -18.34 2.88
C ILE A 83 8.13 -19.63 2.10
N VAL A 84 8.60 -20.68 2.78
CA VAL A 84 8.89 -21.98 2.14
C VAL A 84 7.63 -22.58 1.51
N ASN A 85 6.47 -22.49 2.17
CA ASN A 85 5.22 -22.99 1.61
C ASN A 85 4.77 -22.17 0.40
N TRP A 86 4.93 -20.84 0.45
CA TRP A 86 4.62 -19.96 -0.66
C TRP A 86 5.51 -20.27 -1.88
N LEU A 87 6.84 -20.42 -1.67
CA LEU A 87 7.78 -20.80 -2.74
C LEU A 87 7.39 -22.13 -3.42
N LYS A 88 6.90 -23.11 -2.65
CA LYS A 88 6.43 -24.41 -3.20
C LYS A 88 5.17 -24.30 -4.06
N THR A 89 4.41 -23.20 -3.93
CA THR A 89 3.19 -22.99 -4.72
C THR A 89 3.48 -22.61 -6.17
N TYR A 90 4.69 -22.11 -6.43
CA TYR A 90 5.13 -21.64 -7.75
C TYR A 90 6.29 -22.50 -8.24
N ASN A 91 6.25 -22.84 -9.51
CA ASN A 91 7.32 -23.60 -10.19
C ASN A 91 8.04 -22.71 -11.22
N ASP A 92 8.47 -21.52 -10.77
CA ASP A 92 9.08 -20.48 -11.58
C ASP A 92 10.39 -19.98 -10.95
N ASP A 93 11.14 -19.21 -11.69
CA ASP A 93 12.31 -18.49 -11.18
C ASP A 93 11.87 -17.33 -10.29
N PHE A 94 12.66 -17.05 -9.25
CA PHE A 94 12.39 -15.99 -8.28
C PHE A 94 13.48 -14.93 -8.33
N VAL A 95 13.07 -13.67 -8.17
CA VAL A 95 13.97 -12.55 -7.95
C VAL A 95 13.82 -12.07 -6.51
N ILE A 96 14.95 -11.96 -5.82
CA ILE A 96 15.00 -11.39 -4.47
C ILE A 96 15.57 -9.99 -4.58
N MET A 97 14.87 -9.02 -4.01
CA MET A 97 15.28 -7.62 -3.98
C MET A 97 14.90 -6.98 -2.66
N SER A 98 15.59 -5.90 -2.29
CA SER A 98 15.18 -5.08 -1.15
C SER A 98 13.78 -4.52 -1.38
N LYS A 99 12.93 -4.56 -0.34
CA LYS A 99 11.67 -3.82 -0.35
C LYS A 99 11.99 -2.35 -0.12
N LEU A 100 11.85 -1.56 -1.16
CA LEU A 100 12.01 -0.12 -1.07
C LEU A 100 10.85 0.48 -0.28
N ASP A 101 11.14 1.50 0.51
CA ASP A 101 10.17 2.24 1.30
C ASP A 101 10.04 3.67 0.74
N GLY A 102 8.86 3.96 0.20
CA GLY A 102 8.58 5.22 -0.46
C GLY A 102 7.08 5.38 -0.71
N ILE A 103 6.73 6.12 -1.74
CA ILE A 103 5.33 6.31 -2.15
C ILE A 103 4.99 5.35 -3.29
N SER A 104 4.10 4.40 -3.01
CA SER A 104 3.60 3.46 -4.03
C SER A 104 2.92 4.22 -5.17
N ALA A 105 3.40 4.05 -6.38
CA ALA A 105 2.97 4.78 -7.56
C ALA A 105 2.64 3.87 -8.74
N LEU A 106 1.70 4.34 -9.56
CA LEU A 106 1.31 3.76 -10.83
C LEU A 106 1.68 4.74 -11.95
N TYR A 107 2.65 4.38 -12.77
CA TYR A 107 2.95 5.10 -14.01
C TYR A 107 2.20 4.46 -15.17
N VAL A 108 1.55 5.30 -15.98
CA VAL A 108 0.80 4.87 -17.18
C VAL A 108 1.19 5.76 -18.35
N LYS A 109 1.72 5.12 -19.39
CA LYS A 109 1.96 5.75 -20.70
C LYS A 109 0.98 5.17 -21.70
N ASN A 110 0.35 6.05 -22.49
CA ASN A 110 -0.50 5.71 -23.62
C ASN A 110 -0.21 6.71 -24.73
N GLY A 111 0.47 6.26 -25.76
CA GLY A 111 1.00 7.11 -26.81
C GLY A 111 1.96 8.17 -26.25
N ILE A 112 1.58 9.44 -26.41
CA ILE A 112 2.34 10.60 -25.90
C ILE A 112 1.93 11.00 -24.47
N SER A 113 0.78 10.52 -24.00
CA SER A 113 0.28 10.81 -22.65
C SER A 113 1.04 10.02 -21.61
N GLN A 114 1.46 10.70 -20.55
CA GLN A 114 2.13 10.08 -19.41
C GLN A 114 1.46 10.55 -18.12
N ASN A 115 1.05 9.61 -17.30
CA ASN A 115 0.35 9.88 -16.06
C ASN A 115 1.01 9.13 -14.91
N LEU A 116 0.96 9.72 -13.72
CA LEU A 116 1.48 9.15 -12.49
C LEU A 116 0.43 9.29 -11.39
N TYR A 117 0.15 8.20 -10.71
CA TYR A 117 -0.88 8.15 -9.67
C TYR A 117 -0.34 7.54 -8.39
N THR A 118 -0.81 8.02 -7.24
CA THR A 118 -0.59 7.29 -5.98
C THR A 118 -1.49 6.06 -5.91
N ARG A 119 -1.09 5.05 -5.12
CA ARG A 119 -1.91 3.85 -4.90
C ARG A 119 -3.28 4.16 -4.27
N GLY A 120 -3.33 5.10 -3.31
CA GLY A 120 -4.54 5.37 -2.54
C GLY A 120 -5.10 4.12 -1.88
N ASN A 121 -6.39 3.83 -2.11
CA ASN A 121 -7.05 2.62 -1.60
C ASN A 121 -7.01 1.42 -2.60
N GLY A 122 -6.17 1.50 -3.61
CA GLY A 122 -6.01 0.46 -4.63
C GLY A 122 -6.90 0.64 -5.86
N THR A 123 -8.03 1.31 -5.75
CA THR A 123 -8.96 1.64 -6.86
C THR A 123 -9.03 3.13 -7.16
N HIS A 124 -8.79 3.97 -6.16
CA HIS A 124 -8.78 5.44 -6.29
C HIS A 124 -7.53 5.99 -5.62
N GLY A 125 -6.78 6.81 -6.35
CA GLY A 125 -5.58 7.49 -5.89
C GLY A 125 -5.62 8.99 -6.19
N LYS A 126 -4.48 9.66 -6.07
CA LYS A 126 -4.31 11.04 -6.52
C LYS A 126 -3.52 11.04 -7.82
N ASP A 127 -3.89 11.90 -8.76
CA ASP A 127 -3.05 12.23 -9.90
C ASP A 127 -1.88 13.11 -9.42
N ILE A 128 -0.67 12.61 -9.61
CA ILE A 128 0.59 13.27 -9.27
C ILE A 128 1.48 13.42 -10.50
N SER A 129 0.91 13.42 -11.70
CA SER A 129 1.64 13.50 -12.98
C SER A 129 2.54 14.73 -13.08
N HIS A 130 2.22 15.81 -12.35
CA HIS A 130 3.06 17.01 -12.27
C HIS A 130 4.45 16.74 -11.67
N LEU A 131 4.63 15.62 -10.94
CA LEU A 131 5.91 15.21 -10.38
C LEU A 131 6.84 14.55 -11.41
N LEU A 132 6.34 14.06 -12.54
CA LEU A 132 7.15 13.38 -13.56
C LEU A 132 8.38 14.19 -13.97
N LYS A 133 8.27 15.51 -14.02
CA LYS A 133 9.39 16.42 -14.36
C LYS A 133 10.53 16.44 -13.34
N TYR A 134 10.31 15.93 -12.14
CA TYR A 134 11.30 15.88 -11.06
C TYR A 134 11.87 14.46 -10.85
N LEU A 135 11.29 13.46 -11.51
CA LEU A 135 11.69 12.07 -11.37
C LEU A 135 12.70 11.72 -12.47
N ASN A 136 13.71 10.94 -12.10
CA ASN A 136 14.64 10.36 -13.07
C ASN A 136 14.00 9.12 -13.72
N MET A 137 13.09 9.35 -14.68
CA MET A 137 12.39 8.28 -15.34
C MET A 137 13.33 7.56 -16.34
N PRO A 138 13.28 6.22 -16.41
CA PRO A 138 13.97 5.49 -17.46
C PRO A 138 13.44 5.86 -18.85
N ASP A 139 14.24 5.64 -19.88
CA ASP A 139 13.79 5.85 -21.26
C ASP A 139 12.65 4.86 -21.60
N THR A 140 11.51 5.43 -21.92
CA THR A 140 10.30 4.69 -22.31
C THR A 140 9.95 4.87 -23.77
N SER A 141 10.86 5.41 -24.59
CA SER A 141 10.61 5.75 -26.02
C SER A 141 10.23 4.53 -26.86
N LEU A 142 10.74 3.35 -26.50
CA LEU A 142 10.46 2.08 -27.21
C LEU A 142 9.03 1.55 -26.98
N TYR A 143 8.28 2.10 -26.03
CA TYR A 143 6.96 1.62 -25.68
C TYR A 143 5.90 2.67 -26.05
N THR A 144 4.92 2.29 -26.84
CA THR A 144 3.73 3.10 -27.10
C THR A 144 2.82 3.08 -25.87
N ASP A 145 2.60 1.90 -25.32
CA ASP A 145 1.80 1.68 -24.14
C ASP A 145 2.65 0.99 -23.07
N LEU A 146 2.66 1.55 -21.88
CA LEU A 146 3.44 1.01 -20.75
C LEU A 146 2.73 1.29 -19.43
N VAL A 147 2.62 0.26 -18.61
CA VAL A 147 2.11 0.38 -17.24
C VAL A 147 3.15 -0.16 -16.29
N VAL A 148 3.55 0.67 -15.33
CA VAL A 148 4.55 0.28 -14.32
C VAL A 148 4.01 0.61 -12.93
N ARG A 149 4.04 -0.38 -12.06
CA ARG A 149 3.85 -0.20 -10.62
C ARG A 149 5.22 -0.17 -9.96
N GLY A 150 5.47 0.83 -9.14
CA GLY A 150 6.76 1.03 -8.48
C GLY A 150 6.65 1.86 -7.22
N GLU A 151 7.81 2.27 -6.73
CA GLU A 151 7.96 3.12 -5.55
C GLU A 151 8.72 4.39 -5.94
N ILE A 152 8.21 5.55 -5.52
CA ILE A 152 8.93 6.83 -5.60
C ILE A 152 9.71 6.98 -4.32
N LEU A 153 11.02 7.17 -4.45
CA LEU A 153 11.97 7.36 -3.36
C LEU A 153 12.33 8.82 -3.21
#